data_8932e1aff47bfeb87fb283ea1dfc3a8e
#
_entry.id   8932e1aff47bfeb87fb283ea1dfc3a8e
#
_cell.length_a   1.000
_cell.length_b   1.000
_cell.length_c   1.000
_cell.angle_alpha   90.00
_cell.angle_beta   90.00
_cell.angle_gamma   90.00
#
_symmetry.space_group_name_H-M   'P 1'
#
loop_
_entity.id
_entity.type
_entity.pdbx_description
1 polymer ?
#
loop_
_entity_poly.entity_id
_entity_poly.type
_entity_poly.pdbx_seq_one_letter_code
_entity_poly.pdbx_strand_id
1 'polypeptide(L)'
;SKSDNIFLKYISIYFFVLIISFIHGLMIYPYYDDILSGPINQIDKLFSVQRILVSLNIDISEELLLRIWMFCRLIKGFILETFWYFAVPYIIYDWYKHNVSEGFSILIKGVIGGVVLICVYNVFDIMYLSGLNIGASILTTLNPIIHAIESNGTWWPPIVWNEKQLRSLFAEPSYYGIYASFAMPLIWYSFMVTTNK
;
A
#
# COMPACT_ATOMS: atom_id res chain seq x y z
N SER A 1 -29.28 -8.47 2.62
CA SER A 1 -29.95 -8.06 1.35
C SER A 1 -29.37 -8.81 0.16
N LYS A 2 -29.94 -8.63 -1.07
CA LYS A 2 -29.41 -9.26 -2.29
C LYS A 2 -28.00 -8.75 -2.62
N SER A 3 -27.68 -7.51 -2.27
CA SER A 3 -26.35 -6.91 -2.44
C SER A 3 -25.32 -7.53 -1.49
N ASP A 4 -25.71 -7.88 -0.27
CA ASP A 4 -24.82 -8.50 0.72
C ASP A 4 -24.38 -9.89 0.27
N ASN A 5 -25.31 -10.65 -0.34
CA ASN A 5 -25.01 -11.98 -0.92
C ASN A 5 -24.02 -11.87 -2.09
N ILE A 6 -24.13 -10.84 -2.93
CA ILE A 6 -23.21 -10.61 -4.03
C ILE A 6 -21.82 -10.25 -3.47
N PHE A 7 -21.74 -9.36 -2.50
CA PHE A 7 -20.51 -8.98 -1.83
C PHE A 7 -19.79 -10.18 -1.21
N LEU A 8 -20.52 -10.98 -0.40
CA LEU A 8 -19.95 -12.19 0.19
C LEU A 8 -19.47 -13.21 -0.85
N LYS A 9 -20.19 -13.35 -1.97
CA LYS A 9 -19.79 -14.22 -3.07
C LYS A 9 -18.45 -13.79 -3.68
N TYR A 10 -18.26 -12.49 -3.95
CA TYR A 10 -17.00 -11.97 -4.49
C TYR A 10 -15.83 -12.16 -3.51
N ILE A 11 -16.01 -11.88 -2.22
CA ILE A 11 -14.98 -12.13 -1.21
C ILE A 11 -14.63 -13.61 -1.14
N SER A 12 -15.63 -14.50 -1.18
CA SER A 12 -15.37 -15.95 -1.14
C SER A 12 -14.58 -16.43 -2.35
N ILE A 13 -14.90 -15.93 -3.55
CA ILE A 13 -14.15 -16.26 -4.78
C ILE A 13 -12.71 -15.72 -4.66
N TYR A 14 -12.53 -14.47 -4.23
CA TYR A 14 -11.23 -13.87 -4.05
C TYR A 14 -10.38 -14.67 -3.06
N PHE A 15 -10.93 -15.03 -1.90
CA PHE A 15 -10.25 -15.84 -0.89
C PHE A 15 -9.86 -17.22 -1.44
N PHE A 16 -10.76 -17.87 -2.17
CA PHE A 16 -10.50 -19.17 -2.78
C PHE A 16 -9.34 -19.12 -3.78
N VAL A 17 -9.32 -18.11 -4.66
CA VAL A 17 -8.22 -17.90 -5.62
C VAL A 17 -6.91 -17.62 -4.88
N LEU A 18 -6.94 -16.82 -3.82
CA LEU A 18 -5.77 -16.49 -3.02
C LEU A 18 -5.16 -17.74 -2.36
N ILE A 19 -6.01 -18.59 -1.77
CA ILE A 19 -5.56 -19.86 -1.14
C ILE A 19 -4.97 -20.82 -2.18
N ILE A 20 -5.62 -20.99 -3.33
CA ILE A 20 -5.07 -21.85 -4.41
C ILE A 20 -3.72 -21.31 -4.87
N SER A 21 -3.61 -20.00 -5.12
CA SER A 21 -2.35 -19.36 -5.53
C SER A 21 -1.26 -19.54 -4.49
N PHE A 22 -1.60 -19.46 -3.21
CA PHE A 22 -0.65 -19.66 -2.13
C PHE A 22 -0.16 -21.12 -2.05
N ILE A 23 -1.08 -22.09 -2.09
CA ILE A 23 -0.74 -23.52 -2.09
C ILE A 23 0.15 -23.84 -3.29
N HIS A 24 -0.23 -23.37 -4.47
CA HIS A 24 0.56 -23.54 -5.68
C HIS A 24 1.96 -22.93 -5.55
N GLY A 25 2.05 -21.71 -5.00
CA GLY A 25 3.33 -21.06 -4.71
C GLY A 25 4.21 -21.88 -3.76
N LEU A 26 3.65 -22.41 -2.67
CA LEU A 26 4.39 -23.27 -1.74
C LEU A 26 4.88 -24.58 -2.37
N MET A 27 4.13 -25.14 -3.32
CA MET A 27 4.51 -26.40 -3.97
C MET A 27 5.62 -26.23 -5.02
N ILE A 28 5.66 -25.08 -5.69
CA ILE A 28 6.59 -24.83 -6.81
C ILE A 28 7.84 -24.08 -6.34
N TYR A 29 7.77 -23.35 -5.23
CA TYR A 29 8.87 -22.52 -4.79
C TYR A 29 10.04 -23.35 -4.23
N PRO A 30 11.16 -23.46 -4.96
CA PRO A 30 12.29 -24.33 -4.56
C PRO A 30 13.37 -23.59 -3.75
N TYR A 31 13.17 -22.29 -3.44
CA TYR A 31 14.25 -21.40 -2.97
C TYR A 31 14.06 -20.94 -1.51
N TYR A 32 13.66 -21.86 -0.62
CA TYR A 32 13.51 -21.52 0.81
C TYR A 32 14.82 -21.07 1.45
N ASP A 33 15.93 -21.69 1.05
CA ASP A 33 17.26 -21.35 1.56
C ASP A 33 17.68 -19.94 1.13
N ASP A 34 17.31 -19.52 -0.09
CA ASP A 34 17.58 -18.18 -0.57
C ASP A 34 16.80 -17.11 0.21
N ILE A 35 15.57 -17.42 0.66
CA ILE A 35 14.82 -16.52 1.55
C ILE A 35 15.49 -16.45 2.92
N LEU A 36 15.90 -17.57 3.49
CA LEU A 36 16.54 -17.63 4.80
C LEU A 36 17.91 -16.94 4.79
N SER A 37 18.64 -17.01 3.67
CA SER A 37 19.92 -16.31 3.46
C SER A 37 19.77 -14.86 2.96
N GLY A 38 18.55 -14.42 2.70
CA GLY A 38 18.24 -13.09 2.19
C GLY A 38 18.51 -11.96 3.19
N PRO A 39 18.19 -10.71 2.83
CA PRO A 39 18.41 -9.56 3.69
C PRO A 39 17.74 -9.74 5.05
N ILE A 40 18.51 -9.63 6.13
CA ILE A 40 18.07 -9.84 7.53
C ILE A 40 16.84 -8.99 7.89
N ASN A 41 16.75 -7.76 7.38
CA ASN A 41 15.64 -6.86 7.62
C ASN A 41 14.27 -7.41 7.18
N GLN A 42 14.23 -8.30 6.21
CA GLN A 42 12.97 -8.91 5.74
C GLN A 42 12.50 -10.07 6.62
N ILE A 43 13.43 -10.78 7.24
CA ILE A 43 13.16 -11.99 8.03
C ILE A 43 13.55 -11.86 9.52
N ASP A 44 13.97 -10.68 9.97
CA ASP A 44 14.38 -10.43 11.36
C ASP A 44 13.29 -10.84 12.38
N LYS A 45 12.03 -10.62 12.06
CA LYS A 45 10.91 -11.07 12.89
C LYS A 45 10.79 -12.59 12.97
N LEU A 46 11.14 -13.31 11.90
CA LEU A 46 11.17 -14.77 11.89
C LEU A 46 12.21 -15.29 12.91
N PHE A 47 13.43 -14.77 12.84
CA PHE A 47 14.49 -15.13 13.78
C PHE A 47 14.16 -14.73 15.23
N SER A 48 13.44 -13.64 15.43
CA SER A 48 12.97 -13.25 16.76
C SER A 48 11.95 -14.24 17.32
N VAL A 49 11.01 -14.71 16.49
CA VAL A 49 10.05 -15.75 16.87
C VAL A 49 10.78 -17.10 17.14
N GLN A 50 11.74 -17.47 16.31
CA GLN A 50 12.53 -18.68 16.51
C GLN A 50 13.25 -18.66 17.86
N ARG A 51 13.89 -17.55 18.23
CA ARG A 51 14.54 -17.42 19.55
C ARG A 51 13.56 -17.60 20.71
N ILE A 52 12.34 -17.10 20.59
CA ILE A 52 11.30 -17.29 21.63
C ILE A 52 10.90 -18.77 21.69
N LEU A 53 10.68 -19.43 20.57
CA LEU A 53 10.30 -20.86 20.53
C LEU A 53 11.39 -21.74 21.15
N VAL A 54 12.66 -21.50 20.83
CA VAL A 54 13.79 -22.20 21.45
C VAL A 54 13.83 -21.98 22.98
N SER A 55 13.55 -20.75 23.45
CA SER A 55 13.49 -20.46 24.89
C SER A 55 12.34 -21.18 25.60
N LEU A 56 11.30 -21.58 24.88
CA LEU A 56 10.17 -22.39 25.37
C LEU A 56 10.37 -23.88 25.19
N ASN A 57 11.56 -24.33 24.78
CA ASN A 57 11.89 -25.73 24.45
C ASN A 57 11.00 -26.34 23.35
N ILE A 58 10.55 -25.49 22.42
CA ILE A 58 9.78 -25.90 21.23
C ILE A 58 10.76 -25.97 20.05
N ASP A 59 11.07 -27.20 19.63
CA ASP A 59 11.94 -27.45 18.49
C ASP A 59 11.11 -27.51 17.20
N ILE A 60 11.25 -26.47 16.37
CA ILE A 60 10.59 -26.37 15.06
C ILE A 60 11.68 -26.13 14.01
N SER A 61 11.65 -26.89 12.92
CA SER A 61 12.59 -26.66 11.81
C SER A 61 12.39 -25.25 11.19
N GLU A 62 13.48 -24.65 10.74
CA GLU A 62 13.46 -23.32 10.14
C GLU A 62 12.54 -23.26 8.92
N GLU A 63 12.54 -24.31 8.10
CA GLU A 63 11.64 -24.41 6.93
C GLU A 63 10.16 -24.41 7.34
N LEU A 64 9.78 -25.19 8.36
CA LEU A 64 8.41 -25.23 8.84
C LEU A 64 8.00 -23.88 9.42
N LEU A 65 8.88 -23.25 10.19
CA LEU A 65 8.64 -21.92 10.76
C LEU A 65 8.46 -20.88 9.66
N LEU A 66 9.26 -20.91 8.60
CA LEU A 66 9.12 -20.02 7.44
C LEU A 66 7.79 -20.23 6.73
N ARG A 67 7.35 -21.48 6.52
CA ARG A 67 6.05 -21.78 5.90
C ARG A 67 4.89 -21.25 6.73
N ILE A 68 4.92 -21.42 8.03
CA ILE A 68 3.91 -20.86 8.96
C ILE A 68 3.93 -19.33 8.88
N TRP A 69 5.10 -18.72 8.90
CA TRP A 69 5.26 -17.27 8.77
C TRP A 69 4.66 -16.73 7.47
N MET A 70 4.95 -17.38 6.34
CA MET A 70 4.38 -17.01 5.04
C MET A 70 2.86 -17.13 5.04
N PHE A 71 2.31 -18.19 5.64
CA PHE A 71 0.87 -18.35 5.79
C PHE A 71 0.25 -17.24 6.66
N CYS A 72 0.86 -16.91 7.80
CA CYS A 72 0.39 -15.80 8.64
C CYS A 72 0.42 -14.45 7.89
N ARG A 73 1.45 -14.21 7.09
CA ARG A 73 1.52 -13.01 6.23
C ARG A 73 0.41 -12.99 5.18
N LEU A 74 0.09 -14.13 4.56
CA LEU A 74 -1.03 -14.26 3.62
C LEU A 74 -2.35 -13.89 4.29
N ILE A 75 -2.64 -14.47 5.48
CA ILE A 75 -3.87 -14.16 6.22
C ILE A 75 -3.93 -12.68 6.59
N LYS A 76 -2.82 -12.10 7.09
CA LYS A 76 -2.75 -10.67 7.38
C LYS A 76 -3.03 -9.83 6.11
N GLY A 77 -2.39 -10.18 4.99
CA GLY A 77 -2.62 -9.51 3.70
C GLY A 77 -4.08 -9.60 3.28
N PHE A 78 -4.65 -10.81 3.32
CA PHE A 78 -6.06 -11.03 3.00
C PHE A 78 -7.02 -10.17 3.85
N ILE A 79 -6.80 -10.09 5.17
CA ILE A 79 -7.63 -9.28 6.06
C ILE A 79 -7.53 -7.80 5.69
N LEU A 80 -6.31 -7.28 5.49
CA LEU A 80 -6.09 -5.88 5.13
C LEU A 80 -6.66 -5.54 3.76
N GLU A 81 -6.44 -6.39 2.76
CA GLU A 81 -6.96 -6.20 1.42
C GLU A 81 -8.49 -6.29 1.39
N THR A 82 -9.08 -7.27 2.11
CA THR A 82 -10.53 -7.38 2.24
C THR A 82 -11.12 -6.12 2.90
N PHE A 83 -10.47 -5.60 3.92
CA PHE A 83 -10.92 -4.36 4.55
C PHE A 83 -10.86 -3.17 3.58
N TRP A 84 -9.73 -2.92 2.95
CA TRP A 84 -9.53 -1.73 2.12
C TRP A 84 -10.22 -1.81 0.75
N TYR A 85 -10.22 -2.97 0.10
CA TYR A 85 -10.73 -3.11 -1.27
C TYR A 85 -12.17 -3.58 -1.35
N PHE A 86 -12.73 -4.14 -0.27
CA PHE A 86 -14.11 -4.62 -0.26
C PHE A 86 -14.95 -3.95 0.83
N ALA A 87 -14.52 -4.01 2.11
CA ALA A 87 -15.38 -3.53 3.20
C ALA A 87 -15.56 -2.01 3.16
N VAL A 88 -14.49 -1.24 2.99
CA VAL A 88 -14.56 0.23 2.92
C VAL A 88 -15.40 0.70 1.72
N PRO A 89 -15.17 0.24 0.47
CA PRO A 89 -16.04 0.59 -0.66
C PRO A 89 -17.50 0.17 -0.46
N TYR A 90 -17.75 -1.01 0.15
CA TYR A 90 -19.11 -1.45 0.43
C TYR A 90 -19.82 -0.54 1.45
N ILE A 91 -19.14 -0.15 2.52
CA ILE A 91 -19.69 0.80 3.53
C ILE A 91 -19.99 2.14 2.86
N ILE A 92 -19.08 2.67 2.04
CA ILE A 92 -19.29 3.93 1.31
C ILE A 92 -20.49 3.79 0.37
N TYR A 93 -20.59 2.69 -0.37
CA TYR A 93 -21.72 2.40 -1.24
C TYR A 93 -23.04 2.35 -0.44
N ASP A 94 -23.06 1.64 0.69
CA ASP A 94 -24.25 1.50 1.53
C ASP A 94 -24.74 2.85 2.10
N TRP A 95 -23.82 3.72 2.47
CA TRP A 95 -24.13 5.06 2.96
C TRP A 95 -24.73 5.97 1.87
N TYR A 96 -24.20 5.90 0.66
CA TYR A 96 -24.56 6.84 -0.40
C TYR A 96 -25.46 6.24 -1.51
N LYS A 97 -25.84 4.97 -1.44
CA LYS A 97 -26.71 4.34 -2.47
C LYS A 97 -28.04 5.05 -2.69
N HIS A 98 -28.57 5.78 -1.69
CA HIS A 98 -29.80 6.56 -1.79
C HIS A 98 -29.55 8.04 -2.16
N ASN A 99 -28.31 8.51 -2.08
CA ASN A 99 -27.92 9.88 -2.44
C ASN A 99 -26.55 9.89 -3.14
N VAL A 100 -26.53 9.33 -4.34
CA VAL A 100 -25.29 9.17 -5.13
C VAL A 100 -24.66 10.54 -5.47
N SER A 101 -25.47 11.58 -5.65
CA SER A 101 -24.96 12.93 -5.93
C SER A 101 -24.13 13.49 -4.78
N GLU A 102 -24.59 13.30 -3.54
CA GLU A 102 -23.84 13.70 -2.35
C GLU A 102 -22.54 12.90 -2.21
N GLY A 103 -22.61 11.56 -2.35
CA GLY A 103 -21.44 10.70 -2.30
C GLY A 103 -20.40 11.08 -3.34
N PHE A 104 -20.83 11.38 -4.56
CA PHE A 104 -19.93 11.83 -5.62
C PHE A 104 -19.30 13.20 -5.33
N SER A 105 -20.08 14.15 -4.77
CA SER A 105 -19.56 15.45 -4.34
C SER A 105 -18.47 15.31 -3.27
N ILE A 106 -18.67 14.42 -2.29
CA ILE A 106 -17.68 14.14 -1.25
C ILE A 106 -16.43 13.50 -1.84
N LEU A 107 -16.58 12.54 -2.73
CA LEU A 107 -15.45 11.92 -3.45
C LEU A 107 -14.60 12.98 -4.17
N ILE A 108 -15.23 13.86 -4.94
CA ILE A 108 -14.51 14.94 -5.65
C ILE A 108 -13.76 15.84 -4.67
N LYS A 109 -14.40 16.27 -3.59
CA LYS A 109 -13.74 17.09 -2.56
C LYS A 109 -12.54 16.39 -1.94
N GLY A 110 -12.66 15.08 -1.66
CA GLY A 110 -11.57 14.26 -1.17
C GLY A 110 -10.41 14.15 -2.16
N VAL A 111 -10.71 13.94 -3.44
CA VAL A 111 -9.69 13.89 -4.50
C VAL A 111 -8.98 15.24 -4.65
N ILE A 112 -9.73 16.35 -4.67
CA ILE A 112 -9.13 17.70 -4.73
C ILE A 112 -8.23 17.95 -3.52
N GLY A 113 -8.69 17.64 -2.31
CA GLY A 113 -7.89 17.75 -1.09
C GLY A 113 -6.59 16.92 -1.16
N GLY A 114 -6.67 15.68 -1.63
CA GLY A 114 -5.52 14.82 -1.86
C GLY A 114 -4.54 15.42 -2.87
N VAL A 115 -5.04 15.95 -3.99
CA VAL A 115 -4.18 16.60 -5.01
C VAL A 115 -3.50 17.84 -4.46
N VAL A 116 -4.18 18.66 -3.65
CA VAL A 116 -3.56 19.81 -2.99
C VAL A 116 -2.40 19.38 -2.10
N LEU A 117 -2.59 18.33 -1.26
CA LEU A 117 -1.53 17.78 -0.42
C LEU A 117 -0.35 17.28 -1.25
N ILE A 118 -0.61 16.56 -2.34
CA ILE A 118 0.40 16.07 -3.27
C ILE A 118 1.17 17.23 -3.90
N CYS A 119 0.48 18.29 -4.34
CA CYS A 119 1.13 19.46 -4.91
C CYS A 119 2.03 20.19 -3.90
N VAL A 120 1.59 20.34 -2.67
CA VAL A 120 2.41 20.93 -1.59
C VAL A 120 3.67 20.08 -1.36
N TYR A 121 3.52 18.77 -1.28
CA TYR A 121 4.69 17.90 -1.09
C TYR A 121 5.64 17.93 -2.30
N ASN A 122 5.11 17.99 -3.52
CA ASN A 122 5.90 18.07 -4.75
C ASN A 122 6.80 19.33 -4.79
N VAL A 123 6.39 20.42 -4.15
CA VAL A 123 7.26 21.61 -4.04
C VAL A 123 8.57 21.24 -3.35
N PHE A 124 8.54 20.45 -2.28
CA PHE A 124 9.73 20.00 -1.57
C PHE A 124 10.58 19.03 -2.40
N ASP A 125 9.95 18.11 -3.12
CA ASP A 125 10.63 17.22 -4.07
C ASP A 125 11.35 18.03 -5.17
N ILE A 126 10.69 19.02 -5.76
CA ILE A 126 11.25 19.89 -6.80
C ILE A 126 12.42 20.72 -6.23
N MET A 127 12.27 21.29 -5.03
CA MET A 127 13.34 22.03 -4.37
C MET A 127 14.58 21.14 -4.15
N TYR A 128 14.38 19.90 -3.69
CA TYR A 128 15.45 18.94 -3.53
C TYR A 128 16.13 18.59 -4.86
N LEU A 129 15.33 18.26 -5.89
CA LEU A 129 15.85 17.92 -7.22
C LEU A 129 16.56 19.08 -7.92
N SER A 130 16.23 20.32 -7.53
CA SER A 130 16.89 21.54 -7.98
C SER A 130 18.17 21.86 -7.18
N GLY A 131 18.54 21.02 -6.20
CA GLY A 131 19.74 21.21 -5.37
C GLY A 131 19.58 22.20 -4.22
N LEU A 132 18.36 22.58 -3.85
CA LEU A 132 18.11 23.48 -2.74
C LEU A 132 18.18 22.73 -1.40
N ASN A 133 19.08 23.12 -0.50
CA ASN A 133 19.28 22.49 0.80
C ASN A 133 18.03 22.50 1.70
N ILE A 134 17.17 23.51 1.55
CA ILE A 134 15.90 23.61 2.29
C ILE A 134 14.99 22.43 1.95
N GLY A 135 14.88 22.05 0.66
CA GLY A 135 14.11 20.88 0.23
C GLY A 135 14.64 19.60 0.86
N ALA A 136 15.96 19.39 0.86
CA ALA A 136 16.60 18.26 1.51
C ALA A 136 16.30 18.19 3.00
N SER A 137 16.40 19.30 3.71
CA SER A 137 16.15 19.38 5.16
C SER A 137 14.71 19.04 5.51
N ILE A 138 13.73 19.56 4.75
CA ILE A 138 12.31 19.29 4.97
C ILE A 138 12.00 17.81 4.68
N LEU A 139 12.47 17.28 3.56
CA LEU A 139 12.23 15.88 3.18
C LEU A 139 12.89 14.90 4.17
N THR A 140 14.08 15.20 4.69
CA THR A 140 14.74 14.39 5.71
C THR A 140 13.89 14.29 7.00
N THR A 141 13.13 15.33 7.31
CA THR A 141 12.25 15.35 8.48
C THR A 141 10.91 14.67 8.20
N LEU A 142 10.31 14.87 7.02
CA LEU A 142 8.98 14.37 6.67
C LEU A 142 8.99 12.89 6.24
N ASN A 143 9.97 12.46 5.47
CA ASN A 143 10.01 11.12 4.90
C ASN A 143 10.01 10.00 5.94
N PRO A 144 10.70 10.11 7.09
CA PRO A 144 10.61 9.13 8.16
C PRO A 144 9.18 8.89 8.68
N ILE A 145 8.32 9.88 8.56
CA ILE A 145 6.93 9.82 9.05
C ILE A 145 6.00 9.30 7.96
N ILE A 146 6.24 9.70 6.71
CA ILE A 146 5.32 9.47 5.57
C ILE A 146 5.64 8.17 4.84
N HIS A 147 6.92 7.89 4.63
CA HIS A 147 7.36 6.71 3.88
C HIS A 147 7.87 5.63 4.82
N ALA A 148 7.62 4.36 4.47
CA ALA A 148 8.28 3.24 5.11
C ALA A 148 9.80 3.34 4.85
N ILE A 149 10.58 3.45 5.93
CA ILE A 149 12.04 3.56 5.85
C ILE A 149 12.64 2.19 6.11
N GLU A 150 13.76 1.92 5.44
CA GLU A 150 14.59 0.77 5.77
C GLU A 150 15.14 0.88 7.20
N SER A 151 15.41 -0.26 7.82
CA SER A 151 15.82 -0.38 9.24
C SER A 151 17.06 0.42 9.64
N ASN A 152 17.84 0.93 8.69
CA ASN A 152 19.04 1.74 8.88
C ASN A 152 18.78 3.27 8.87
N GLY A 153 17.53 3.70 8.81
CA GLY A 153 17.18 5.12 8.96
C GLY A 153 17.52 6.00 7.75
N THR A 154 17.91 5.43 6.62
CA THR A 154 18.16 6.18 5.39
C THR A 154 16.82 6.55 4.74
N TRP A 155 16.60 7.82 4.50
CA TRP A 155 15.44 8.26 3.73
C TRP A 155 15.67 8.04 2.23
N TRP A 156 14.59 7.76 1.52
CA TRP A 156 14.62 7.48 0.10
C TRP A 156 14.45 8.79 -0.70
N PRO A 157 15.49 9.28 -1.39
CA PRO A 157 15.37 10.50 -2.16
C PRO A 157 14.47 10.27 -3.40
N PRO A 158 13.89 11.32 -4.00
CA PRO A 158 13.09 11.23 -5.23
C PRO A 158 14.00 11.00 -6.45
N ILE A 159 14.87 9.99 -6.38
CA ILE A 159 15.77 9.54 -7.44
C ILE A 159 15.59 8.04 -7.56
N VAL A 160 15.05 7.58 -8.69
CA VAL A 160 14.85 6.17 -8.99
C VAL A 160 15.67 5.84 -10.22
N TRP A 161 16.47 4.77 -10.14
CA TRP A 161 17.34 4.31 -11.23
C TRP A 161 18.29 5.40 -11.81
N ASN A 162 18.84 6.25 -10.93
CA ASN A 162 19.68 7.40 -11.29
C ASN A 162 18.96 8.50 -12.09
N GLU A 163 17.64 8.46 -12.18
CA GLU A 163 16.84 9.50 -12.82
C GLU A 163 16.09 10.34 -11.79
N LYS A 164 16.01 11.65 -12.06
CA LYS A 164 15.25 12.59 -11.25
C LYS A 164 13.76 12.43 -11.58
N GLN A 165 12.99 11.84 -10.69
CA GLN A 165 11.57 11.58 -10.90
C GLN A 165 10.75 12.07 -9.71
N LEU A 166 9.63 12.74 -10.00
CA LEU A 166 8.69 13.14 -8.96
C LEU A 166 7.96 11.89 -8.44
N ARG A 167 8.08 11.65 -7.17
CA ARG A 167 7.42 10.56 -6.46
C ARG A 167 6.30 11.04 -5.57
N SER A 168 6.42 12.24 -5.03
CA SER A 168 5.49 12.82 -4.06
C SER A 168 5.31 11.91 -2.83
N LEU A 169 4.08 11.78 -2.36
CA LEU A 169 3.70 10.94 -1.22
C LEU A 169 3.67 9.43 -1.54
N PHE A 170 3.96 9.04 -2.77
CA PHE A 170 3.92 7.64 -3.21
C PHE A 170 5.28 6.95 -3.04
N ALA A 171 5.24 5.63 -2.89
CA ALA A 171 6.47 4.84 -2.81
C ALA A 171 7.27 4.90 -4.12
N GLU A 172 6.58 4.97 -5.25
CA GLU A 172 7.17 4.99 -6.58
C GLU A 172 6.46 5.98 -7.49
N PRO A 173 7.16 6.56 -8.51
CA PRO A 173 6.56 7.46 -9.49
C PRO A 173 5.42 6.83 -10.29
N SER A 174 5.45 5.52 -10.52
CA SER A 174 4.39 4.76 -11.19
C SER A 174 3.05 4.85 -10.46
N TYR A 175 3.05 4.74 -9.15
CA TYR A 175 1.83 4.91 -8.33
C TYR A 175 1.32 6.34 -8.37
N TYR A 176 2.23 7.32 -8.42
CA TYR A 176 1.85 8.71 -8.64
C TYR A 176 1.14 8.91 -9.99
N GLY A 177 1.67 8.31 -11.06
CA GLY A 177 1.06 8.32 -12.39
C GLY A 177 -0.33 7.68 -12.42
N ILE A 178 -0.51 6.52 -11.77
CA ILE A 178 -1.81 5.85 -11.64
C ILE A 178 -2.82 6.74 -10.91
N TYR A 179 -2.42 7.33 -9.77
CA TYR A 179 -3.28 8.24 -9.03
C TYR A 179 -3.67 9.48 -9.86
N ALA A 180 -2.70 10.08 -10.54
CA ALA A 180 -2.95 11.24 -11.42
C ALA A 180 -3.95 10.91 -12.54
N SER A 181 -3.83 9.73 -13.16
CA SER A 181 -4.74 9.24 -14.20
C SER A 181 -6.18 9.08 -13.70
N PHE A 182 -6.36 8.74 -12.43
CA PHE A 182 -7.67 8.68 -11.79
C PHE A 182 -8.18 10.07 -11.38
N ALA A 183 -7.32 10.89 -10.78
CA ALA A 183 -7.70 12.18 -10.20
C ALA A 183 -8.01 13.24 -11.26
N MET A 184 -7.24 13.30 -12.35
CA MET A 184 -7.38 14.33 -13.38
C MET A 184 -8.77 14.38 -14.04
N PRO A 185 -9.39 13.28 -14.48
CA PRO A 185 -10.74 13.31 -15.03
C PRO A 185 -11.78 13.85 -14.03
N LEU A 186 -11.66 13.52 -12.74
CA LEU A 186 -12.59 13.98 -11.71
C LEU A 186 -12.44 15.48 -11.45
N ILE A 187 -11.22 16.00 -11.43
CA ILE A 187 -10.94 17.43 -11.28
C ILE A 187 -11.47 18.18 -12.48
N TRP A 188 -11.21 17.67 -13.70
CA TRP A 188 -11.70 18.27 -14.94
C TRP A 188 -13.23 18.31 -14.98
N TYR A 189 -13.89 17.21 -14.62
CA TYR A 189 -15.34 17.18 -14.49
C TYR A 189 -15.86 18.24 -13.51
N SER A 190 -15.25 18.34 -12.32
CA SER A 190 -15.63 19.32 -11.31
C SER A 190 -15.49 20.75 -11.82
N PHE A 191 -14.41 21.06 -12.53
CA PHE A 191 -14.20 22.38 -13.16
C PHE A 191 -15.30 22.71 -14.20
N MET A 192 -15.59 21.77 -15.10
CA MET A 192 -16.62 21.95 -16.13
C MET A 192 -18.02 22.19 -15.56
N VAL A 193 -18.37 21.46 -14.49
CA VAL A 193 -19.67 21.61 -13.83
C VAL A 193 -19.77 22.95 -13.07
N THR A 194 -18.67 23.44 -12.53
CA THR A 194 -18.63 24.68 -11.75
C THR A 194 -18.65 25.91 -12.65
N THR A 195 -17.99 25.85 -13.82
CA THR A 195 -17.94 26.99 -14.78
C THR A 195 -19.22 27.16 -15.57
N ASN A 196 -20.08 26.15 -15.62
CA ASN A 196 -21.37 26.21 -16.33
C ASN A 196 -22.56 26.64 -15.44
N LYS A 197 -22.29 27.01 -14.19
CA LYS A 197 -23.27 27.63 -13.28
C LYS A 197 -23.03 29.11 -13.15
#